data_c677d91ea9d458a2b71814b9ebb6d9f6
#
_entry.id   c677d91ea9d458a2b71814b9ebb6d9f6
#
_cell.length_a   1.000
_cell.length_b   1.000
_cell.length_c   1.000
_cell.angle_alpha   90.00
_cell.angle_beta   90.00
_cell.angle_gamma   90.00
#
_symmetry.space_group_name_H-M   'P 1'
#
loop_
_entity.id
_entity.type
_entity.pdbx_description
1 polymer ?
#
loop_
_entity_poly.entity_id
_entity_poly.type
_entity_poly.pdbx_seq_one_letter_code
_entity_poly.pdbx_strand_id
1 'polypeptide(L)'
;MERLAIRKILLPLQAAGTAAVAFATAALVARMWRAHLAVLYVAVNRDRESAVRNLFEHSVGEHGLTVAEASPDSNRPTASFAAMVGREPDIVAYQARLADVIVVPHPASGREVSSSDALHAVLFDSAKPVLIAPPAIPSSIGTRICLGWNGSAESASAVLTALPWLQRAQAVRILWADDYQRRGPLAPDLANYLAAHDIVADRAAFQPINNVVGAGLLAAAGDFNCDLLVMGAYSHSRLRQLFLGGVTRHVLEHAAIPVMMHR
;
A
#
# COMPACT_ATOMS: atom_id res chain seq x y z
N MET A 1 5.08 25.31 7.53
CA MET A 1 4.92 23.94 8.06
C MET A 1 5.50 22.98 7.03
N GLU A 2 6.51 22.22 7.42
CA GLU A 2 7.06 21.19 6.55
C GLU A 2 5.97 20.12 6.34
N ARG A 3 5.56 19.88 5.10
CA ARG A 3 4.55 18.86 4.79
C ARG A 3 5.13 17.50 5.16
N LEU A 4 4.35 16.68 5.87
CA LEU A 4 4.67 15.28 6.08
C LEU A 4 5.03 14.65 4.73
N ALA A 5 6.20 14.07 4.62
CA ALA A 5 6.73 13.50 3.39
C ALA A 5 7.12 12.05 3.62
N ILE A 6 6.93 11.21 2.61
CA ILE A 6 7.48 9.86 2.61
C ILE A 6 8.99 9.96 2.39
N ARG A 7 9.78 9.46 3.32
CA ARG A 7 11.25 9.51 3.29
C ARG A 7 11.88 8.14 3.17
N LYS A 8 11.24 7.11 3.73
CA LYS A 8 11.76 5.74 3.69
C LYS A 8 10.67 4.74 3.30
N ILE A 9 10.93 3.98 2.25
CA ILE A 9 10.09 2.91 1.73
C ILE A 9 10.78 1.59 2.03
N LEU A 10 10.06 0.62 2.56
CA LEU A 10 10.55 -0.75 2.68
C LEU A 10 9.93 -1.60 1.57
N LEU A 11 10.75 -2.35 0.86
CA LEU A 11 10.33 -3.36 -0.11
C LEU A 11 10.89 -4.72 0.31
N PRO A 12 10.13 -5.58 0.98
CA PRO A 12 10.47 -6.98 1.09
C PRO A 12 10.44 -7.61 -0.30
N LEU A 13 11.57 -8.14 -0.77
CA LEU A 13 11.72 -8.66 -2.12
C LEU A 13 12.05 -10.15 -2.07
N GLN A 14 11.29 -10.94 -2.81
CA GLN A 14 11.51 -12.36 -3.03
C GLN A 14 11.79 -12.61 -4.52
N ALA A 15 12.52 -13.66 -4.84
CA ALA A 15 12.73 -14.07 -6.24
C ALA A 15 11.46 -14.73 -6.81
N ALA A 16 10.44 -13.93 -7.08
CA ALA A 16 9.14 -14.36 -7.61
C ALA A 16 8.75 -13.53 -8.84
N GLY A 17 7.84 -14.04 -9.66
CA GLY A 17 7.43 -13.39 -10.91
C GLY A 17 6.80 -12.00 -10.76
N THR A 18 6.32 -11.65 -9.56
CA THR A 18 5.76 -10.32 -9.23
C THR A 18 6.79 -9.32 -8.68
N ALA A 19 8.04 -9.74 -8.50
CA ALA A 19 9.10 -8.92 -7.90
C ALA A 19 9.42 -7.66 -8.71
N ALA A 20 9.48 -7.77 -10.04
CA ALA A 20 9.76 -6.63 -10.92
C ALA A 20 8.67 -5.55 -10.84
N VAL A 21 7.39 -5.93 -10.81
CA VAL A 21 6.27 -4.99 -10.69
C VAL A 21 6.28 -4.31 -9.31
N ALA A 22 6.54 -5.06 -8.24
CA ALA A 22 6.65 -4.50 -6.90
C ALA A 22 7.82 -3.51 -6.80
N PHE A 23 8.97 -3.85 -7.39
CA PHE A 23 10.12 -2.94 -7.44
C PHE A 23 9.79 -1.67 -8.25
N ALA A 24 9.21 -1.80 -9.43
CA ALA A 24 8.80 -0.66 -10.27
C ALA A 24 7.82 0.25 -9.53
N THR A 25 6.84 -0.33 -8.82
CA THR A 25 5.89 0.43 -7.99
C THR A 25 6.60 1.17 -6.87
N ALA A 26 7.50 0.51 -6.13
CA ALA A 26 8.28 1.13 -5.06
C ALA A 26 9.21 2.23 -5.59
N ALA A 27 9.86 2.02 -6.73
CA ALA A 27 10.70 3.00 -7.40
C ALA A 27 9.92 4.23 -7.86
N LEU A 28 8.69 4.04 -8.38
CA LEU A 28 7.80 5.14 -8.72
C LEU A 28 7.49 6.01 -7.48
N VAL A 29 7.18 5.39 -6.35
CA VAL A 29 6.97 6.08 -5.07
C VAL A 29 8.27 6.79 -4.63
N ALA A 30 9.42 6.10 -4.68
CA ALA A 30 10.70 6.68 -4.29
C ALA A 30 11.05 7.93 -5.11
N ARG A 31 10.83 7.91 -6.43
CA ARG A 31 11.03 9.08 -7.30
C ARG A 31 10.10 10.22 -6.97
N MET A 32 8.80 9.92 -6.78
CA MET A 32 7.78 10.92 -6.48
C MET A 32 8.08 11.70 -5.19
N TRP A 33 8.62 11.01 -4.19
CA TRP A 33 8.90 11.58 -2.87
C TRP A 33 10.37 11.94 -2.67
N ARG A 34 11.26 11.60 -3.60
CA ARG A 34 12.72 11.66 -3.42
C ARG A 34 13.14 10.88 -2.17
N ALA A 35 12.54 9.71 -1.99
CA ALA A 35 12.68 8.88 -0.82
C ALA A 35 13.78 7.84 -1.00
N HIS A 36 14.21 7.26 0.13
CA HIS A 36 15.09 6.11 0.17
C HIS A 36 14.27 4.80 0.08
N LEU A 37 14.62 3.94 -0.88
CA LEU A 37 14.06 2.61 -1.04
C LEU A 37 14.97 1.57 -0.38
N ALA A 38 14.58 1.08 0.79
CA ALA A 38 15.26 -0.02 1.46
C ALA A 38 14.70 -1.36 0.95
N VAL A 39 15.47 -2.07 0.13
CA VAL A 39 15.13 -3.41 -0.36
C VAL A 39 15.65 -4.45 0.60
N LEU A 40 14.76 -5.29 1.10
CA LEU A 40 15.05 -6.32 2.08
C LEU A 40 14.78 -7.71 1.51
N TYR A 41 15.81 -8.53 1.42
CA TYR A 41 15.67 -9.95 1.14
C TYR A 41 15.81 -10.75 2.43
N VAL A 42 14.84 -11.61 2.73
CA VAL A 42 14.90 -12.53 3.87
C VAL A 42 15.01 -13.95 3.36
N ALA A 43 16.12 -14.60 3.68
CA ALA A 43 16.44 -15.94 3.27
C ALA A 43 16.20 -16.95 4.40
N VAL A 44 15.70 -18.13 4.07
CA VAL A 44 15.80 -19.31 4.93
C VAL A 44 17.21 -19.91 4.78
N ASN A 45 17.75 -19.89 3.55
CA ASN A 45 19.13 -20.17 3.21
C ASN A 45 19.60 -19.18 2.14
N ARG A 46 20.91 -19.04 1.92
CA ARG A 46 21.48 -18.02 1.03
C ARG A 46 21.42 -18.34 -0.47
N ASP A 47 20.80 -19.43 -0.87
CA ASP A 47 20.91 -19.97 -2.24
C ASP A 47 20.34 -19.05 -3.33
N ARG A 48 19.42 -18.12 -2.97
CA ARG A 48 18.78 -17.18 -3.91
C ARG A 48 19.20 -15.73 -3.72
N GLU A 49 20.09 -15.43 -2.79
CA GLU A 49 20.52 -14.05 -2.51
C GLU A 49 21.10 -13.38 -3.75
N SER A 50 21.98 -14.08 -4.48
CA SER A 50 22.61 -13.55 -5.71
C SER A 50 21.59 -13.20 -6.78
N ALA A 51 20.56 -14.02 -6.98
CA ALA A 51 19.52 -13.74 -7.96
C ALA A 51 18.69 -12.50 -7.59
N VAL A 52 18.37 -12.32 -6.29
CA VAL A 52 17.62 -11.14 -5.82
C VAL A 52 18.49 -9.90 -5.86
N ARG A 53 19.78 -10.00 -5.54
CA ARG A 53 20.76 -8.91 -5.66
C ARG A 53 20.91 -8.45 -7.12
N ASN A 54 21.05 -9.37 -8.06
CA ASN A 54 21.12 -9.05 -9.49
C ASN A 54 19.85 -8.36 -9.99
N LEU A 55 18.67 -8.82 -9.51
CA LEU A 55 17.41 -8.14 -9.80
C LEU A 55 17.41 -6.71 -9.24
N PHE A 56 17.86 -6.51 -8.01
CA PHE A 56 17.99 -5.19 -7.40
C PHE A 56 18.90 -4.27 -8.22
N GLU A 57 20.11 -4.70 -8.55
CA GLU A 57 21.10 -3.91 -9.30
C GLU A 57 20.58 -3.51 -10.69
N HIS A 58 19.96 -4.46 -11.40
CA HIS A 58 19.32 -4.18 -12.68
C HIS A 58 18.18 -3.16 -12.54
N SER A 59 17.27 -3.39 -11.61
CA SER A 59 16.09 -2.54 -11.42
C SER A 59 16.43 -1.13 -10.93
N VAL A 60 17.48 -0.97 -10.11
CA VAL A 60 17.96 0.35 -9.68
C VAL A 60 18.39 1.19 -10.89
N GLY A 61 19.14 0.60 -11.83
CA GLY A 61 19.58 1.26 -13.06
C GLY A 61 18.40 1.61 -13.96
N GLU A 62 17.49 0.65 -14.20
CA GLU A 62 16.31 0.83 -15.05
C GLU A 62 15.38 1.94 -14.55
N HIS A 63 15.18 2.04 -13.23
CA HIS A 63 14.26 3.00 -12.64
C HIS A 63 14.90 4.31 -12.18
N GLY A 64 16.18 4.55 -12.48
CA GLY A 64 16.85 5.83 -12.21
C GLY A 64 17.04 6.13 -10.72
N LEU A 65 17.26 5.09 -9.90
CA LEU A 65 17.63 5.23 -8.50
C LEU A 65 19.14 5.23 -8.35
N THR A 66 19.66 5.82 -7.29
CA THR A 66 21.08 5.79 -6.94
C THR A 66 21.32 4.82 -5.81
N VAL A 67 22.24 3.86 -5.98
CA VAL A 67 22.62 2.97 -4.87
C VAL A 67 23.38 3.77 -3.83
N ALA A 68 22.80 3.91 -2.67
CA ALA A 68 23.37 4.60 -1.52
C ALA A 68 22.60 4.24 -0.24
N GLU A 69 23.23 4.43 0.92
CA GLU A 69 22.51 4.41 2.19
C GLU A 69 21.58 5.62 2.34
N ALA A 70 20.60 5.51 3.25
CA ALA A 70 19.70 6.62 3.54
C ALA A 70 20.49 7.82 4.11
N SER A 71 20.27 8.99 3.52
CA SER A 71 20.91 10.24 3.97
C SER A 71 19.87 11.35 4.09
N PRO A 72 19.89 12.16 5.16
CA PRO A 72 18.98 13.29 5.32
C PRO A 72 19.15 14.36 4.24
N ASP A 73 20.34 14.48 3.65
CA ASP A 73 20.68 15.49 2.63
C ASP A 73 20.40 15.02 1.20
N SER A 74 19.87 13.80 1.04
CA SER A 74 19.59 13.26 -0.29
C SER A 74 18.41 14.00 -0.92
N ASN A 75 18.70 14.77 -1.96
CA ASN A 75 17.68 15.40 -2.83
C ASN A 75 17.33 14.50 -4.03
N ARG A 76 17.81 13.27 -4.04
CA ARG A 76 17.58 12.27 -5.11
C ARG A 76 17.03 10.98 -4.51
N PRO A 77 16.22 10.23 -5.27
CA PRO A 77 15.78 8.92 -4.82
C PRO A 77 17.00 7.97 -4.75
N THR A 78 17.15 7.32 -3.62
CA THR A 78 18.23 6.36 -3.37
C THR A 78 17.66 4.98 -3.08
N ALA A 79 18.50 3.94 -3.22
CA ALA A 79 18.13 2.58 -2.87
C ALA A 79 19.29 1.86 -2.18
N SER A 80 18.98 1.02 -1.20
CA SER A 80 19.92 0.07 -0.60
C SER A 80 19.36 -1.35 -0.58
N PHE A 81 20.26 -2.33 -0.50
CA PHE A 81 19.91 -3.75 -0.44
C PHE A 81 20.48 -4.38 0.82
N ALA A 82 19.62 -5.03 1.57
CA ALA A 82 20.01 -5.83 2.74
C ALA A 82 19.49 -7.25 2.60
N ALA A 83 20.35 -8.24 2.91
CA ALA A 83 19.98 -9.64 3.01
C ALA A 83 20.07 -10.09 4.47
N MET A 84 19.00 -10.67 4.98
CA MET A 84 18.91 -11.18 6.34
C MET A 84 18.50 -12.65 6.34
N VAL A 85 18.96 -13.41 7.31
CA VAL A 85 18.59 -14.83 7.47
C VAL A 85 17.67 -14.96 8.68
N GLY A 86 16.56 -15.64 8.49
CA GLY A 86 15.61 -15.94 9.57
C GLY A 86 14.18 -16.09 9.07
N ARG A 87 13.22 -15.94 9.99
CA ARG A 87 11.80 -16.04 9.68
C ARG A 87 11.31 -14.74 9.07
N GLU A 88 10.88 -14.80 7.81
CA GLU A 88 10.50 -13.64 7.00
C GLU A 88 9.47 -12.73 7.70
N PRO A 89 8.32 -13.22 8.21
CA PRO A 89 7.32 -12.36 8.83
C PRO A 89 7.88 -11.52 9.98
N ASP A 90 8.71 -12.11 10.83
CA ASP A 90 9.27 -11.44 12.01
C ASP A 90 10.26 -10.35 11.62
N ILE A 91 11.16 -10.65 10.66
CA ILE A 91 12.18 -9.71 10.18
C ILE A 91 11.53 -8.56 9.42
N VAL A 92 10.58 -8.87 8.54
CA VAL A 92 9.86 -7.83 7.75
C VAL A 92 9.07 -6.93 8.68
N ALA A 93 8.29 -7.46 9.63
CA ALA A 93 7.54 -6.66 10.59
C ALA A 93 8.46 -5.78 11.46
N TYR A 94 9.62 -6.30 11.86
CA TYR A 94 10.60 -5.53 12.63
C TYR A 94 11.16 -4.35 11.83
N GLN A 95 11.61 -4.59 10.59
CA GLN A 95 12.17 -3.55 9.72
C GLN A 95 11.11 -2.53 9.27
N ALA A 96 9.88 -2.98 9.10
CA ALA A 96 8.75 -2.15 8.69
C ALA A 96 8.43 -1.02 9.69
N ARG A 97 8.69 -1.21 10.99
CA ARG A 97 8.43 -0.20 12.03
C ARG A 97 9.17 1.12 11.80
N LEU A 98 10.27 1.08 11.08
CA LEU A 98 11.11 2.25 10.75
C LEU A 98 11.02 2.63 9.27
N ALA A 99 9.89 2.34 8.62
CA ALA A 99 9.55 2.82 7.28
C ALA A 99 8.30 3.71 7.34
N ASP A 100 8.10 4.55 6.35
CA ASP A 100 6.89 5.37 6.22
C ASP A 100 5.80 4.64 5.46
N VAL A 101 6.19 3.76 4.53
CA VAL A 101 5.30 2.88 3.77
C VAL A 101 6.04 1.59 3.41
N ILE A 102 5.33 0.48 3.42
CA ILE A 102 5.85 -0.81 2.98
C ILE A 102 5.18 -1.15 1.65
N VAL A 103 5.97 -1.39 0.61
CA VAL A 103 5.46 -1.89 -0.66
C VAL A 103 5.57 -3.41 -0.66
N VAL A 104 4.46 -4.09 -0.94
CA VAL A 104 4.43 -5.54 -1.06
C VAL A 104 3.99 -5.96 -2.45
N PRO A 105 4.49 -7.09 -2.99
CA PRO A 105 4.02 -7.63 -4.26
C PRO A 105 2.52 -7.93 -4.22
N HIS A 106 1.86 -7.84 -5.37
CA HIS A 106 0.51 -8.37 -5.52
C HIS A 106 0.51 -9.88 -5.21
N PRO A 107 -0.44 -10.37 -4.41
CA PRO A 107 -0.57 -11.81 -4.20
C PRO A 107 -0.77 -12.49 -5.56
N ALA A 108 0.11 -13.43 -5.91
CA ALA A 108 0.02 -14.13 -7.18
C ALA A 108 -1.30 -14.89 -7.29
N SER A 109 -1.96 -14.78 -8.44
CA SER A 109 -3.16 -15.54 -8.75
C SER A 109 -2.92 -17.05 -8.55
N GLY A 110 -3.76 -17.69 -7.71
CA GLY A 110 -3.67 -19.11 -7.38
C GLY A 110 -3.10 -19.44 -6.00
N ARG A 111 -2.60 -18.46 -5.25
CA ARG A 111 -2.35 -18.60 -3.81
C ARG A 111 -3.40 -17.81 -3.03
N GLU A 112 -3.98 -18.40 -2.02
CA GLU A 112 -4.86 -17.66 -1.12
C GLU A 112 -4.08 -16.48 -0.53
N VAL A 113 -4.65 -15.28 -0.65
CA VAL A 113 -4.05 -14.04 -0.10
C VAL A 113 -3.85 -14.15 1.42
N SER A 114 -4.66 -14.98 2.08
CA SER A 114 -4.54 -15.30 3.49
C SER A 114 -3.25 -16.06 3.86
N SER A 115 -2.53 -16.63 2.90
CA SER A 115 -1.29 -17.37 3.14
C SER A 115 -0.03 -16.49 3.04
N SER A 116 -0.15 -15.19 2.79
CA SER A 116 1.01 -14.28 2.82
C SER A 116 1.31 -13.85 4.26
N ASP A 117 2.04 -14.68 4.98
CA ASP A 117 2.46 -14.40 6.37
C ASP A 117 3.17 -13.05 6.51
N ALA A 118 3.94 -12.65 5.51
CA ALA A 118 4.63 -11.36 5.51
C ALA A 118 3.63 -10.18 5.39
N LEU A 119 2.61 -10.26 4.54
CA LEU A 119 1.57 -9.24 4.43
C LEU A 119 0.80 -9.11 5.75
N HIS A 120 0.43 -10.24 6.36
CA HIS A 120 -0.23 -10.25 7.67
C HIS A 120 0.66 -9.64 8.75
N ALA A 121 1.93 -10.05 8.83
CA ALA A 121 2.86 -9.51 9.83
C ALA A 121 3.03 -7.99 9.66
N VAL A 122 3.14 -7.48 8.44
CA VAL A 122 3.22 -6.03 8.21
C VAL A 122 1.94 -5.34 8.65
N LEU A 123 0.76 -5.81 8.24
CA LEU A 123 -0.52 -5.17 8.58
C LEU A 123 -0.83 -5.20 10.07
N PHE A 124 -0.42 -6.27 10.80
CA PHE A 124 -0.78 -6.43 12.20
C PHE A 124 0.30 -6.01 13.18
N ASP A 125 1.59 -6.11 12.80
CA ASP A 125 2.70 -5.99 13.75
C ASP A 125 3.64 -4.81 13.45
N SER A 126 3.41 -4.04 12.35
CA SER A 126 4.25 -2.90 12.00
C SER A 126 3.67 -1.54 12.39
N ALA A 127 2.35 -1.41 12.48
CA ALA A 127 1.63 -0.14 12.62
C ALA A 127 1.95 0.86 11.48
N LYS A 128 2.18 0.35 10.27
CA LYS A 128 2.55 1.15 9.10
C LYS A 128 1.61 0.87 7.93
N PRO A 129 1.39 1.85 7.04
CA PRO A 129 0.61 1.64 5.84
C PRO A 129 1.32 0.67 4.89
N VAL A 130 0.56 -0.22 4.30
CA VAL A 130 1.01 -1.17 3.28
C VAL A 130 0.47 -0.74 1.94
N LEU A 131 1.36 -0.57 0.98
CA LEU A 131 1.02 -0.34 -0.42
C LEU A 131 1.20 -1.66 -1.19
N ILE A 132 0.09 -2.21 -1.65
CA ILE A 132 0.08 -3.42 -2.46
C ILE A 132 0.28 -3.02 -3.92
N ALA A 133 1.35 -3.53 -4.52
CA ALA A 133 1.61 -3.31 -5.94
C ALA A 133 0.51 -3.97 -6.79
N PRO A 134 0.11 -3.39 -7.91
CA PRO A 134 -0.86 -4.00 -8.82
C PRO A 134 -0.23 -5.16 -9.61
N PRO A 135 -1.04 -5.93 -10.37
CA PRO A 135 -0.52 -7.02 -11.22
C PRO A 135 0.39 -6.54 -12.36
N ALA A 136 0.22 -5.29 -12.82
CA ALA A 136 1.01 -4.68 -13.89
C ALA A 136 1.67 -3.38 -13.41
N ILE A 137 2.77 -2.97 -14.02
CA ILE A 137 3.48 -1.73 -13.66
C ILE A 137 2.54 -0.52 -13.84
N PRO A 138 2.26 0.25 -12.79
CA PRO A 138 1.39 1.40 -12.88
C PRO A 138 2.08 2.56 -13.60
N SER A 139 1.34 3.27 -14.46
CA SER A 139 1.83 4.48 -15.14
C SER A 139 1.88 5.70 -14.22
N SER A 140 1.00 5.76 -13.23
CA SER A 140 0.93 6.80 -12.19
C SER A 140 0.49 6.19 -10.86
N ILE A 141 0.69 6.93 -9.79
CA ILE A 141 0.23 6.56 -8.45
C ILE A 141 -0.06 7.81 -7.63
N GLY A 142 -1.24 7.88 -7.04
CA GLY A 142 -1.63 8.95 -6.13
C GLY A 142 -1.96 10.29 -6.82
N THR A 143 -2.24 10.27 -8.12
CA THR A 143 -2.75 11.43 -8.85
C THR A 143 -4.26 11.58 -8.65
N ARG A 144 -4.98 10.48 -8.73
CA ARG A 144 -6.43 10.39 -8.51
C ARG A 144 -6.71 9.32 -7.44
N ILE A 145 -7.00 9.76 -6.23
CA ILE A 145 -7.10 8.87 -5.06
C ILE A 145 -8.57 8.62 -4.70
N CYS A 146 -8.93 7.36 -4.55
CA CYS A 146 -10.18 6.96 -3.93
C CYS A 146 -9.97 6.54 -2.48
N LEU A 147 -10.86 6.99 -1.59
CA LEU A 147 -10.92 6.60 -0.18
C LEU A 147 -12.10 5.66 0.01
N GLY A 148 -11.86 4.38 0.25
CA GLY A 148 -12.88 3.41 0.66
C GLY A 148 -13.27 3.65 2.12
N TRP A 149 -14.42 4.29 2.34
CA TRP A 149 -14.85 4.73 3.66
C TRP A 149 -16.04 3.96 4.20
N ASN A 150 -15.93 3.49 5.43
CA ASN A 150 -17.03 2.82 6.14
C ASN A 150 -17.23 3.31 7.60
N GLY A 151 -16.55 4.38 8.00
CA GLY A 151 -16.63 4.95 9.35
C GLY A 151 -15.87 4.16 10.43
N SER A 152 -15.13 3.11 10.07
CA SER A 152 -14.35 2.33 11.06
C SER A 152 -13.05 3.02 11.47
N ALA A 153 -12.47 2.59 12.59
CA ALA A 153 -11.17 3.08 13.06
C ALA A 153 -10.06 2.77 12.04
N GLU A 154 -10.13 1.61 11.38
CA GLU A 154 -9.16 1.20 10.35
C GLU A 154 -9.25 2.10 9.10
N SER A 155 -10.46 2.46 8.67
CA SER A 155 -10.61 3.41 7.56
C SER A 155 -10.11 4.81 7.94
N ALA A 156 -10.34 5.24 9.17
CA ALA A 156 -9.81 6.50 9.68
C ALA A 156 -8.27 6.48 9.75
N SER A 157 -7.67 5.40 10.27
CA SER A 157 -6.21 5.23 10.30
C SER A 157 -5.60 5.23 8.89
N ALA A 158 -6.26 4.58 7.92
CA ALA A 158 -5.81 4.59 6.53
C ALA A 158 -5.81 6.00 5.92
N VAL A 159 -6.86 6.79 6.17
CA VAL A 159 -6.93 8.20 5.74
C VAL A 159 -5.83 9.03 6.37
N LEU A 160 -5.60 8.90 7.69
CA LEU A 160 -4.56 9.64 8.40
C LEU A 160 -3.17 9.37 7.82
N THR A 161 -2.84 8.11 7.53
CA THR A 161 -1.55 7.75 6.95
C THR A 161 -1.42 8.18 5.48
N ALA A 162 -2.55 8.35 4.78
CA ALA A 162 -2.58 8.80 3.39
C ALA A 162 -2.57 10.34 3.25
N LEU A 163 -2.72 11.14 4.32
CA LEU A 163 -2.77 12.61 4.23
C LEU A 163 -1.66 13.23 3.35
N PRO A 164 -0.38 12.80 3.44
CA PRO A 164 0.66 13.34 2.57
C PRO A 164 0.36 13.12 1.08
N TRP A 165 -0.22 11.97 0.73
CA TRP A 165 -0.61 11.63 -0.63
C TRP A 165 -1.79 12.45 -1.09
N LEU A 166 -2.82 12.57 -0.24
CA LEU A 166 -4.04 13.34 -0.52
C LEU A 166 -3.75 14.81 -0.78
N GLN A 167 -2.80 15.41 -0.05
CA GLN A 167 -2.35 16.80 -0.25
C GLN A 167 -1.64 17.04 -1.58
N ARG A 168 -1.17 16.00 -2.25
CA ARG A 168 -0.49 16.07 -3.55
C ARG A 168 -1.39 15.64 -4.70
N ALA A 169 -2.49 14.99 -4.41
CA ALA A 169 -3.41 14.47 -5.40
C ALA A 169 -4.05 15.61 -6.21
N GLN A 170 -4.29 15.37 -7.49
CA GLN A 170 -5.07 16.26 -8.34
C GLN A 170 -6.58 16.14 -8.08
N ALA A 171 -7.02 14.94 -7.67
CA ALA A 171 -8.41 14.70 -7.33
C ALA A 171 -8.53 13.60 -6.27
N VAL A 172 -9.44 13.80 -5.32
CA VAL A 172 -9.75 12.85 -4.24
C VAL A 172 -11.25 12.56 -4.27
N ARG A 173 -11.63 11.30 -4.14
CA ARG A 173 -13.02 10.88 -4.02
C ARG A 173 -13.23 9.95 -2.84
N ILE A 174 -14.21 10.25 -2.00
CA ILE A 174 -14.68 9.37 -0.93
C ILE A 174 -15.75 8.44 -1.52
N LEU A 175 -15.53 7.13 -1.38
CA LEU A 175 -16.43 6.07 -1.83
C LEU A 175 -17.02 5.34 -0.62
N TRP A 176 -18.35 5.20 -0.56
CA TRP A 176 -19.04 4.46 0.51
C TRP A 176 -20.23 3.68 -0.02
N ALA A 177 -20.61 2.62 0.71
CA ALA A 177 -21.85 1.90 0.49
C ALA A 177 -22.72 1.99 1.75
N ASP A 178 -23.99 2.43 1.61
CA ASP A 178 -24.86 2.77 2.74
C ASP A 178 -25.08 1.60 3.69
N ASP A 179 -25.32 0.40 3.16
CA ASP A 179 -25.57 -0.81 3.96
C ASP A 179 -24.30 -1.37 4.66
N TYR A 180 -23.14 -0.79 4.40
CA TYR A 180 -21.84 -1.26 4.91
C TYR A 180 -21.14 -0.24 5.82
N GLN A 181 -21.87 0.79 6.25
CA GLN A 181 -21.35 1.75 7.22
C GLN A 181 -21.23 1.12 8.61
N ARG A 182 -20.18 1.49 9.33
CA ARG A 182 -19.97 1.15 10.72
C ARG A 182 -20.51 2.26 11.63
N ARG A 183 -20.54 2.02 12.93
CA ARG A 183 -20.79 3.08 13.90
C ARG A 183 -19.59 4.02 13.93
N GLY A 184 -19.71 5.17 13.28
CA GLY A 184 -18.64 6.16 13.16
C GLY A 184 -19.03 7.29 12.22
N PRO A 185 -18.10 8.22 11.96
CA PRO A 185 -18.35 9.38 11.09
C PRO A 185 -18.77 8.94 9.69
N LEU A 186 -19.68 9.69 9.09
CA LEU A 186 -20.15 9.46 7.73
C LEU A 186 -19.22 10.13 6.69
N ALA A 187 -19.45 9.86 5.41
CA ALA A 187 -18.65 10.45 4.32
C ALA A 187 -18.65 12.00 4.31
N PRO A 188 -19.75 12.73 4.65
CA PRO A 188 -19.72 14.18 4.82
C PRO A 188 -18.77 14.65 5.94
N ASP A 189 -18.72 13.91 7.06
CA ASP A 189 -17.83 14.26 8.18
C ASP A 189 -16.36 14.10 7.79
N LEU A 190 -16.04 13.04 7.02
CA LEU A 190 -14.72 12.84 6.45
C LEU A 190 -14.36 13.96 5.47
N ALA A 191 -15.29 14.40 4.60
CA ALA A 191 -15.04 15.50 3.69
C ALA A 191 -14.73 16.81 4.44
N ASN A 192 -15.45 17.09 5.53
CA ASN A 192 -15.18 18.24 6.39
C ASN A 192 -13.81 18.13 7.09
N TYR A 193 -13.44 16.94 7.55
CA TYR A 193 -12.12 16.68 8.11
C TYR A 193 -11.00 16.93 7.08
N LEU A 194 -11.15 16.42 5.86
CA LEU A 194 -10.18 16.63 4.78
C LEU A 194 -10.07 18.10 4.38
N ALA A 195 -11.19 18.84 4.38
CA ALA A 195 -11.18 20.29 4.12
C ALA A 195 -10.35 21.07 5.14
N ALA A 196 -10.33 20.64 6.41
CA ALA A 196 -9.45 21.23 7.44
C ALA A 196 -7.94 20.96 7.17
N HIS A 197 -7.62 20.05 6.27
CA HIS A 197 -6.26 19.75 5.78
C HIS A 197 -5.99 20.30 4.37
N ASP A 198 -6.80 21.25 3.90
CA ASP A 198 -6.72 21.84 2.56
C ASP A 198 -6.94 20.81 1.41
N ILE A 199 -7.70 19.74 1.68
CA ILE A 199 -8.00 18.70 0.71
C ILE A 199 -9.49 18.78 0.33
N VAL A 200 -9.76 19.08 -0.94
CA VAL A 200 -11.12 19.02 -1.49
C VAL A 200 -11.37 17.59 -1.98
N ALA A 201 -12.37 16.93 -1.40
CA ALA A 201 -12.75 15.59 -1.78
C ALA A 201 -14.17 15.54 -2.33
N ASP A 202 -14.32 14.97 -3.52
CA ASP A 202 -15.61 14.57 -4.08
C ASP A 202 -16.18 13.36 -3.32
N ARG A 203 -17.47 13.10 -3.45
CA ARG A 203 -18.18 12.05 -2.72
C ARG A 203 -19.09 11.26 -3.65
N ALA A 204 -19.01 9.93 -3.61
CA ALA A 204 -19.90 9.06 -4.38
C ALA A 204 -20.28 7.81 -3.57
N ALA A 205 -21.60 7.57 -3.45
CA ALA A 205 -22.08 6.29 -2.99
C ALA A 205 -21.94 5.24 -4.10
N PHE A 206 -21.65 4.00 -3.73
CA PHE A 206 -21.66 2.87 -4.66
C PHE A 206 -22.54 1.73 -4.15
N GLN A 207 -22.97 0.87 -5.06
CA GLN A 207 -23.74 -0.32 -4.73
C GLN A 207 -22.87 -1.57 -4.88
N PRO A 208 -23.07 -2.59 -4.03
CA PRO A 208 -22.45 -3.88 -4.24
C PRO A 208 -22.84 -4.48 -5.59
N ILE A 209 -21.90 -5.12 -6.26
CA ILE A 209 -22.16 -5.88 -7.49
C ILE A 209 -22.30 -7.36 -7.11
N ASN A 210 -23.42 -7.98 -7.44
CA ASN A 210 -23.74 -9.36 -7.06
C ASN A 210 -23.57 -9.62 -5.55
N ASN A 211 -24.00 -8.69 -4.72
CA ASN A 211 -23.82 -8.70 -3.26
C ASN A 211 -22.34 -8.67 -2.80
N VAL A 212 -21.41 -8.33 -3.68
CA VAL A 212 -19.98 -8.20 -3.35
C VAL A 212 -19.60 -6.72 -3.27
N VAL A 213 -19.42 -6.23 -2.06
CA VAL A 213 -19.05 -4.81 -1.79
C VAL A 213 -17.73 -4.43 -2.42
N GLY A 214 -16.72 -5.32 -2.33
CA GLY A 214 -15.41 -5.09 -2.94
C GLY A 214 -15.47 -4.91 -4.45
N ALA A 215 -16.38 -5.62 -5.13
CA ALA A 215 -16.60 -5.45 -6.57
C ALA A 215 -17.20 -4.08 -6.90
N GLY A 216 -18.20 -3.63 -6.14
CA GLY A 216 -18.77 -2.29 -6.27
C GLY A 216 -17.74 -1.18 -6.00
N LEU A 217 -16.90 -1.35 -4.96
CA LEU A 217 -15.82 -0.42 -4.64
C LEU A 217 -14.80 -0.29 -5.79
N LEU A 218 -14.35 -1.41 -6.34
CA LEU A 218 -13.39 -1.42 -7.46
C LEU A 218 -14.00 -0.82 -8.74
N ALA A 219 -15.27 -1.10 -9.03
CA ALA A 219 -15.98 -0.51 -10.17
C ALA A 219 -16.07 1.01 -10.01
N ALA A 220 -16.51 1.50 -8.84
CA ALA A 220 -16.59 2.94 -8.56
C ALA A 220 -15.22 3.65 -8.59
N ALA A 221 -14.16 2.96 -8.18
CA ALA A 221 -12.79 3.45 -8.32
C ALA A 221 -12.36 3.54 -9.79
N GLY A 222 -12.75 2.53 -10.61
CA GLY A 222 -12.53 2.54 -12.05
C GLY A 222 -13.23 3.69 -12.76
N ASP A 223 -14.50 3.96 -12.44
CA ASP A 223 -15.29 5.08 -12.99
C ASP A 223 -14.65 6.45 -12.69
N PHE A 224 -13.89 6.54 -11.60
CA PHE A 224 -13.13 7.74 -11.25
C PHE A 224 -11.76 7.80 -11.93
N ASN A 225 -11.33 6.75 -12.67
CA ASN A 225 -9.96 6.58 -13.14
C ASN A 225 -8.93 6.69 -11.99
N CYS A 226 -9.24 6.02 -10.89
CA CYS A 226 -8.42 5.99 -9.68
C CYS A 226 -7.07 5.31 -9.96
N ASP A 227 -5.97 5.91 -9.50
CA ASP A 227 -4.63 5.32 -9.58
C ASP A 227 -4.02 4.99 -8.21
N LEU A 228 -4.79 5.19 -7.13
CA LEU A 228 -4.49 4.72 -5.79
C LEU A 228 -5.77 4.58 -4.97
N LEU A 229 -6.12 3.36 -4.59
CA LEU A 229 -7.20 3.10 -3.62
C LEU A 229 -6.62 3.07 -2.21
N VAL A 230 -7.17 3.88 -1.31
CA VAL A 230 -6.84 3.89 0.13
C VAL A 230 -8.01 3.33 0.91
N MET A 231 -7.78 2.34 1.76
CA MET A 231 -8.83 1.73 2.57
C MET A 231 -8.31 1.14 3.87
N GLY A 232 -9.19 1.03 4.86
CA GLY A 232 -8.90 0.24 6.06
C GLY A 232 -8.83 -1.25 5.76
N ALA A 233 -8.04 -1.97 6.52
CA ALA A 233 -7.94 -3.42 6.43
C ALA A 233 -8.48 -4.09 7.69
N TYR A 234 -9.22 -5.21 7.53
CA TYR A 234 -9.58 -6.12 8.64
C TYR A 234 -10.47 -5.55 9.75
N SER A 235 -11.41 -4.68 9.46
CA SER A 235 -12.33 -4.09 10.46
C SER A 235 -13.22 -5.11 11.20
N HIS A 236 -13.15 -6.39 10.89
CA HIS A 236 -14.08 -7.43 11.39
C HIS A 236 -13.49 -8.44 12.37
N SER A 237 -12.20 -8.48 12.71
CA SER A 237 -11.72 -9.64 13.46
C SER A 237 -11.18 -9.35 14.86
N ARG A 238 -11.91 -9.84 15.84
CA ARG A 238 -11.36 -10.28 17.14
C ARG A 238 -10.62 -11.63 17.04
N LEU A 239 -10.61 -12.29 15.88
CA LEU A 239 -9.98 -13.59 15.64
C LEU A 239 -8.86 -13.42 14.60
N ARG A 240 -7.63 -13.37 15.09
CA ARG A 240 -6.36 -13.18 14.37
C ARG A 240 -6.03 -14.26 13.31
N GLN A 241 -6.87 -15.25 13.07
CA GLN A 241 -6.40 -16.47 12.40
C GLN A 241 -7.25 -17.01 11.24
N LEU A 242 -8.47 -16.51 10.95
CA LEU A 242 -9.31 -17.29 10.05
C LEU A 242 -10.07 -16.58 8.92
N PHE A 243 -10.34 -15.27 8.93
CA PHE A 243 -11.10 -14.69 7.82
C PHE A 243 -10.69 -13.27 7.47
N LEU A 244 -10.15 -13.10 6.28
CA LEU A 244 -10.13 -11.84 5.53
C LEU A 244 -11.57 -11.31 5.43
N GLY A 245 -11.83 -10.08 5.87
CA GLY A 245 -13.13 -9.45 5.61
C GLY A 245 -13.41 -9.48 4.11
N GLY A 246 -14.62 -9.81 3.70
CA GLY A 246 -14.98 -10.05 2.31
C GLY A 246 -14.55 -8.93 1.36
N VAL A 247 -14.59 -7.65 1.80
CA VAL A 247 -14.14 -6.50 1.00
C VAL A 247 -12.63 -6.50 0.82
N THR A 248 -11.86 -6.62 1.92
CA THR A 248 -10.38 -6.64 1.87
C THR A 248 -9.89 -7.77 0.98
N ARG A 249 -10.43 -8.97 1.15
CA ARG A 249 -10.08 -10.13 0.34
C ARG A 249 -10.34 -9.88 -1.14
N HIS A 250 -11.56 -9.44 -1.47
CA HIS A 250 -11.94 -9.19 -2.86
C HIS A 250 -11.04 -8.15 -3.52
N VAL A 251 -10.74 -7.04 -2.82
CA VAL A 251 -9.84 -6.00 -3.33
C VAL A 251 -8.43 -6.55 -3.55
N LEU A 252 -7.89 -7.33 -2.60
CA LEU A 252 -6.57 -7.95 -2.73
C LEU A 252 -6.48 -8.93 -3.92
N GLU A 253 -7.57 -9.62 -4.23
CA GLU A 253 -7.62 -10.60 -5.33
C GLU A 253 -7.86 -9.97 -6.71
N HIS A 254 -8.53 -8.81 -6.79
CA HIS A 254 -9.06 -8.28 -8.04
C HIS A 254 -8.62 -6.86 -8.39
N ALA A 255 -7.94 -6.15 -7.49
CA ALA A 255 -7.51 -4.78 -7.79
C ALA A 255 -6.44 -4.76 -8.88
N ALA A 256 -6.71 -4.02 -9.97
CA ALA A 256 -5.76 -3.76 -11.04
C ALA A 256 -4.90 -2.50 -10.81
N ILE A 257 -5.15 -1.77 -9.74
CA ILE A 257 -4.48 -0.53 -9.33
C ILE A 257 -3.76 -0.72 -8.00
N PRO A 258 -2.77 0.12 -7.65
CA PRO A 258 -2.16 0.13 -6.32
C PRO A 258 -3.21 0.33 -5.22
N VAL A 259 -3.08 -0.43 -4.13
CA VAL A 259 -3.98 -0.33 -2.98
C VAL A 259 -3.17 -0.06 -1.71
N MET A 260 -3.46 1.06 -1.05
CA MET A 260 -2.89 1.38 0.25
C MET A 260 -3.84 0.94 1.36
N MET A 261 -3.35 0.14 2.27
CA MET A 261 -4.11 -0.36 3.41
C MET A 261 -3.44 0.00 4.73
N HIS A 262 -4.26 0.28 5.73
CA HIS A 262 -3.82 0.42 7.13
C HIS A 262 -4.84 -0.23 8.07
N ARG A 263 -4.34 -0.67 9.23
CA ARG A 263 -5.15 -1.27 10.29
C ARG A 263 -5.10 -0.44 11.56
#